data_580b00a4d0ae62720d075a9b170813ad
#
_entry.id   580b00a4d0ae62720d075a9b170813ad
#
_cell.length_a   1.000
_cell.length_b   1.000
_cell.length_c   1.000
_cell.angle_alpha   90.00
_cell.angle_beta   90.00
_cell.angle_gamma   90.00
#
_symmetry.space_group_name_H-M   'P 1'
#
loop_
_entity.id
_entity.type
_entity.pdbx_description
1 polymer ?
#
loop_
_entity_poly.entity_id
_entity_poly.type
_entity_poly.pdbx_seq_one_letter_code
_entity_poly.pdbx_strand_id
1 'polypeptide(L)'
;MQTSALRRSGGFSMIEVLVSLIIIAVGVLGMVALQSKAIPYTQDSVQRNTAIMLVDDLVGIIRTAGTCTTANNCIKPPQSSFPTAPGSCIPTPTDLSAQIACWAAQASRALPGVTATVLSNSFYICRSLVPGDSQTACGTSNTTNSEVEIQVAWTVKSSAECLDPNLVGTTCTYRIRTRLR
;
A
#
# COMPACT_ATOMS: atom_id res chain seq x y z
N MET A 1 14.35 78.43 5.11
CA MET A 1 15.57 77.64 4.98
C MET A 1 15.19 76.19 5.31
N GLN A 2 15.06 75.33 4.29
CA GLN A 2 14.79 73.88 4.46
C GLN A 2 16.14 73.15 4.39
N THR A 3 16.53 72.51 5.49
CA THR A 3 17.69 71.63 5.54
C THR A 3 17.36 70.29 5.06
N SER A 4 17.73 69.91 3.83
CA SER A 4 17.65 68.56 3.29
C SER A 4 18.63 67.64 4.02
N ALA A 5 18.12 66.74 4.83
CA ALA A 5 18.91 65.66 5.42
C ALA A 5 19.34 64.67 4.32
N LEU A 6 20.60 64.60 3.99
CA LEU A 6 21.20 63.63 3.12
C LEU A 6 21.09 62.25 3.80
N ARG A 7 20.21 61.35 3.28
CA ARG A 7 20.18 59.95 3.65
C ARG A 7 21.50 59.30 3.21
N ARG A 8 22.31 58.92 4.16
CA ARG A 8 23.47 58.04 3.90
C ARG A 8 22.96 56.68 3.41
N SER A 9 23.20 56.35 2.16
CA SER A 9 23.07 54.99 1.64
C SER A 9 24.26 54.17 2.17
N GLY A 10 24.02 53.32 3.17
CA GLY A 10 25.00 52.33 3.62
C GLY A 10 25.11 51.26 2.54
N GLY A 11 26.30 51.07 1.98
CA GLY A 11 26.60 49.95 1.07
C GLY A 11 26.69 48.64 1.87
N PHE A 12 26.19 47.53 1.31
CA PHE A 12 26.34 46.22 1.88
C PHE A 12 27.81 45.80 1.92
N SER A 13 28.24 45.24 3.05
CA SER A 13 29.59 44.68 3.20
C SER A 13 29.68 43.36 2.43
N MET A 14 30.80 43.09 1.75
CA MET A 14 31.04 41.82 1.07
C MET A 14 30.90 40.60 2.01
N ILE A 15 31.28 40.78 3.29
CA ILE A 15 31.15 39.71 4.28
C ILE A 15 29.70 39.43 4.66
N GLU A 16 28.84 40.42 4.66
CA GLU A 16 27.41 40.29 4.96
C GLU A 16 26.70 39.45 3.89
N VAL A 17 27.08 39.67 2.61
CA VAL A 17 26.58 38.87 1.50
C VAL A 17 27.07 37.42 1.58
N LEU A 18 28.35 37.21 1.90
CA LEU A 18 28.90 35.85 2.05
C LEU A 18 28.24 35.09 3.20
N VAL A 19 28.06 35.69 4.37
CA VAL A 19 27.39 35.08 5.52
C VAL A 19 25.94 34.80 5.20
N SER A 20 25.23 35.69 4.53
CA SER A 20 23.85 35.48 4.11
C SER A 20 23.70 34.27 3.17
N LEU A 21 24.61 34.16 2.21
CA LEU A 21 24.61 33.01 1.28
C LEU A 21 24.87 31.69 2.00
N ILE A 22 25.78 31.66 2.98
CA ILE A 22 26.06 30.46 3.77
C ILE A 22 24.82 30.05 4.57
N ILE A 23 24.14 30.98 5.22
CA ILE A 23 22.93 30.70 6.02
C ILE A 23 21.82 30.16 5.12
N ILE A 24 21.62 30.78 3.96
CA ILE A 24 20.60 30.29 2.98
C ILE A 24 20.98 28.92 2.49
N ALA A 25 22.23 28.65 2.14
CA ALA A 25 22.68 27.36 1.66
C ALA A 25 22.45 26.26 2.70
N VAL A 26 22.75 26.46 3.97
CA VAL A 26 22.51 25.55 5.07
C VAL A 26 21.01 25.33 5.26
N GLY A 27 20.20 26.39 5.21
CA GLY A 27 18.74 26.29 5.30
C GLY A 27 18.12 25.45 4.19
N VAL A 28 18.55 25.65 2.94
CA VAL A 28 18.08 24.87 1.78
C VAL A 28 18.50 23.40 1.88
N LEU A 29 19.75 23.12 2.28
CA LEU A 29 20.20 21.74 2.48
C LEU A 29 19.40 21.02 3.57
N GLY A 30 19.08 21.71 4.67
CA GLY A 30 18.21 21.18 5.72
C GLY A 30 16.80 20.85 5.20
N MET A 31 16.21 21.72 4.39
CA MET A 31 14.88 21.49 3.78
C MET A 31 14.90 20.28 2.83
N VAL A 32 15.92 20.15 1.98
CA VAL A 32 16.06 19.00 1.07
C VAL A 32 16.18 17.69 1.84
N ALA A 33 16.94 17.67 2.94
CA ALA A 33 17.08 16.49 3.79
C ALA A 33 15.75 16.06 4.42
N LEU A 34 14.90 17.00 4.84
CA LEU A 34 13.55 16.69 5.34
C LEU A 34 12.63 16.17 4.24
N GLN A 35 12.66 16.77 3.05
CA GLN A 35 11.84 16.34 1.92
C GLN A 35 12.19 14.91 1.48
N SER A 36 13.47 14.55 1.48
CA SER A 36 13.90 13.19 1.12
C SER A 36 13.36 12.11 2.07
N LYS A 37 13.07 12.46 3.31
CA LYS A 37 12.41 11.56 4.29
C LYS A 37 10.89 11.55 4.16
N ALA A 38 10.28 12.66 3.78
CA ALA A 38 8.82 12.76 3.67
C ALA A 38 8.25 11.97 2.49
N ILE A 39 8.98 11.88 1.38
CA ILE A 39 8.52 11.19 0.16
C ILE A 39 8.17 9.71 0.40
N PRO A 40 9.00 8.87 1.04
CA PRO A 40 8.67 7.48 1.32
C PRO A 40 7.39 7.32 2.15
N TYR A 41 7.19 8.15 3.16
CA TYR A 41 6.00 8.10 4.01
C TYR A 41 4.71 8.43 3.25
N THR A 42 4.76 9.42 2.36
CA THR A 42 3.59 9.75 1.54
C THR A 42 3.27 8.66 0.53
N GLN A 43 4.27 8.03 -0.07
CA GLN A 43 4.10 6.91 -1.00
C GLN A 43 3.50 5.69 -0.30
N ASP A 44 3.99 5.30 0.87
CA ASP A 44 3.42 4.18 1.64
C ASP A 44 1.96 4.46 2.03
N SER A 45 1.64 5.68 2.47
CA SER A 45 0.26 6.08 2.77
C SER A 45 -0.68 5.92 1.58
N VAL A 46 -0.27 6.32 0.38
CA VAL A 46 -1.08 6.17 -0.83
C VAL A 46 -1.27 4.69 -1.17
N GLN A 47 -0.21 3.89 -1.10
CA GLN A 47 -0.27 2.46 -1.39
C GLN A 47 -1.14 1.71 -0.38
N ARG A 48 -1.06 2.04 0.91
CA ARG A 48 -1.94 1.49 1.96
C ARG A 48 -3.41 1.86 1.73
N ASN A 49 -3.69 3.10 1.37
CA ASN A 49 -5.07 3.50 1.05
C ASN A 49 -5.61 2.72 -0.17
N THR A 50 -4.78 2.53 -1.20
CA THR A 50 -5.15 1.68 -2.34
C THR A 50 -5.39 0.23 -1.92
N ALA A 51 -4.53 -0.32 -1.05
CA ALA A 51 -4.69 -1.66 -0.50
C ALA A 51 -5.98 -1.81 0.32
N ILE A 52 -6.33 -0.80 1.13
CA ILE A 52 -7.59 -0.77 1.89
C ILE A 52 -8.79 -0.83 0.94
N MET A 53 -8.82 0.03 -0.08
CA MET A 53 -9.91 0.05 -1.07
C MET A 53 -10.06 -1.30 -1.79
N LEU A 54 -8.95 -1.90 -2.20
CA LEU A 54 -8.96 -3.22 -2.85
C LEU A 54 -9.48 -4.31 -1.92
N VAL A 55 -9.12 -4.29 -0.66
CA VAL A 55 -9.59 -5.27 0.32
C VAL A 55 -11.07 -5.07 0.62
N ASP A 56 -11.55 -3.83 0.73
CA ASP A 56 -12.97 -3.53 0.92
C ASP A 56 -13.82 -4.00 -0.28
N ASP A 57 -13.34 -3.79 -1.51
CA ASP A 57 -13.97 -4.32 -2.72
C ASP A 57 -14.05 -5.87 -2.67
N LEU A 58 -12.95 -6.53 -2.30
CA LEU A 58 -12.92 -7.98 -2.18
C LEU A 58 -13.88 -8.50 -1.10
N VAL A 59 -13.93 -7.84 0.05
CA VAL A 59 -14.89 -8.17 1.12
C VAL A 59 -16.33 -8.03 0.62
N GLY A 60 -16.61 -7.00 -0.17
CA GLY A 60 -17.90 -6.80 -0.83
C GLY A 60 -18.25 -7.99 -1.75
N ILE A 61 -17.34 -8.38 -2.63
CA ILE A 61 -17.50 -9.54 -3.53
C ILE A 61 -17.76 -10.83 -2.73
N ILE A 62 -16.96 -11.10 -1.70
CA ILE A 62 -17.07 -12.32 -0.90
C ILE A 62 -18.39 -12.36 -0.12
N ARG A 63 -18.87 -11.24 0.40
CA ARG A 63 -20.14 -11.17 1.14
C ARG A 63 -21.36 -11.47 0.27
N THR A 64 -21.31 -11.16 -1.02
CA THR A 64 -22.40 -11.49 -1.94
C THR A 64 -22.44 -12.96 -2.33
N ALA A 65 -21.39 -13.71 -2.10
CA ALA A 65 -21.23 -15.09 -2.51
C ALA A 65 -22.03 -16.11 -1.68
N GLY A 66 -22.49 -15.75 -0.48
CA GLY A 66 -23.18 -16.64 0.45
C GLY A 66 -22.29 -17.71 1.10
N THR A 67 -21.51 -18.45 0.33
CA THR A 67 -20.54 -19.45 0.82
C THR A 67 -19.17 -19.20 0.24
N CYS A 68 -18.14 -19.21 1.12
CA CYS A 68 -16.74 -18.97 0.73
C CYS A 68 -15.94 -20.24 0.94
N THR A 69 -15.50 -20.86 -0.15
CA THR A 69 -14.76 -22.12 -0.17
C THR A 69 -13.58 -22.06 -1.15
N THR A 70 -12.73 -23.08 -1.11
CA THR A 70 -11.67 -23.24 -2.11
C THR A 70 -12.22 -23.59 -3.50
N ALA A 71 -13.36 -24.28 -3.56
CA ALA A 71 -13.97 -24.70 -4.84
C ALA A 71 -14.47 -23.52 -5.68
N ASN A 72 -14.95 -22.44 -5.04
CA ASN A 72 -15.35 -21.21 -5.72
C ASN A 72 -14.26 -20.11 -5.70
N ASN A 73 -13.01 -20.48 -5.41
CA ASN A 73 -11.85 -19.62 -5.33
C ASN A 73 -11.96 -18.44 -4.33
N CYS A 74 -12.98 -18.49 -3.44
CA CYS A 74 -13.17 -17.52 -2.38
C CYS A 74 -12.10 -17.67 -1.28
N ILE A 75 -11.66 -18.89 -1.01
CA ILE A 75 -10.50 -19.19 -0.16
C ILE A 75 -9.30 -19.46 -1.07
N LYS A 76 -8.25 -18.67 -0.89
CA LYS A 76 -7.02 -18.76 -1.66
C LYS A 76 -5.83 -18.81 -0.68
N PRO A 77 -5.24 -19.99 -0.45
CA PRO A 77 -4.04 -20.11 0.36
C PRO A 77 -2.83 -19.36 -0.24
N PRO A 78 -1.81 -19.00 0.57
CA PRO A 78 -0.51 -18.60 0.05
C PRO A 78 0.06 -19.68 -0.89
N GLN A 79 0.91 -19.27 -1.82
CA GLN A 79 1.54 -20.17 -2.83
C GLN A 79 0.54 -20.85 -3.81
N SER A 80 -0.70 -20.39 -3.85
CA SER A 80 -1.68 -20.78 -4.87
C SER A 80 -1.95 -19.63 -5.83
N SER A 81 -2.45 -19.94 -7.02
CA SER A 81 -2.79 -18.93 -8.03
C SER A 81 -4.23 -18.47 -7.90
N PHE A 82 -4.48 -17.21 -8.21
CA PHE A 82 -5.84 -16.76 -8.51
C PHE A 82 -6.30 -17.37 -9.84
N PRO A 83 -7.61 -17.54 -10.05
CA PRO A 83 -8.14 -17.95 -11.33
C PRO A 83 -7.76 -16.92 -12.41
N THR A 84 -7.68 -17.37 -13.65
CA THR A 84 -7.38 -16.49 -14.79
C THR A 84 -8.55 -15.56 -15.03
N ALA A 85 -8.29 -14.28 -15.15
CA ALA A 85 -9.30 -13.29 -15.46
C ALA A 85 -9.93 -13.58 -16.84
N PRO A 86 -11.25 -13.40 -16.99
CA PRO A 86 -11.90 -13.49 -18.29
C PRO A 86 -11.36 -12.41 -19.24
N GLY A 87 -11.61 -12.54 -20.53
CA GLY A 87 -11.15 -11.57 -21.52
C GLY A 87 -11.66 -10.14 -21.30
N SER A 88 -12.79 -10.00 -20.60
CA SER A 88 -13.33 -8.70 -20.15
C SER A 88 -13.91 -8.82 -18.74
N CYS A 89 -13.64 -7.83 -17.92
CA CYS A 89 -14.26 -7.65 -16.60
C CYS A 89 -15.41 -6.63 -16.62
N ILE A 90 -15.82 -6.18 -17.80
CA ILE A 90 -16.93 -5.26 -18.01
C ILE A 90 -17.87 -5.87 -19.06
N PRO A 91 -19.17 -6.07 -18.75
CA PRO A 91 -19.81 -5.86 -17.44
C PRO A 91 -19.25 -6.81 -16.36
N THR A 92 -19.50 -6.49 -15.09
CA THR A 92 -19.05 -7.33 -13.95
C THR A 92 -19.55 -8.77 -14.12
N PRO A 93 -18.67 -9.78 -14.07
CA PRO A 93 -19.07 -11.18 -14.17
C PRO A 93 -20.06 -11.57 -13.07
N THR A 94 -20.95 -12.50 -13.36
CA THR A 94 -21.90 -13.05 -12.37
C THR A 94 -21.29 -14.17 -11.53
N ASP A 95 -20.29 -14.86 -12.07
CA ASP A 95 -19.58 -15.92 -11.38
C ASP A 95 -18.55 -15.36 -10.39
N LEU A 96 -18.57 -15.88 -9.16
CA LEU A 96 -17.67 -15.44 -8.08
C LEU A 96 -16.19 -15.62 -8.43
N SER A 97 -15.83 -16.75 -9.01
CA SER A 97 -14.44 -17.05 -9.38
C SER A 97 -13.93 -16.04 -10.41
N ALA A 98 -14.78 -15.67 -11.40
CA ALA A 98 -14.46 -14.65 -12.38
C ALA A 98 -14.38 -13.25 -11.77
N GLN A 99 -15.24 -12.92 -10.80
CA GLN A 99 -15.15 -11.65 -10.06
C GLN A 99 -13.84 -11.54 -9.29
N ILE A 100 -13.45 -12.61 -8.57
CA ILE A 100 -12.18 -12.67 -7.83
C ILE A 100 -10.97 -12.58 -8.78
N ALA A 101 -11.06 -13.23 -9.96
CA ALA A 101 -10.02 -13.11 -10.98
C ALA A 101 -9.88 -11.69 -11.52
N CYS A 102 -10.99 -11.01 -11.78
CA CYS A 102 -11.01 -9.61 -12.19
C CYS A 102 -10.44 -8.70 -11.10
N TRP A 103 -10.80 -8.93 -9.85
CA TRP A 103 -10.24 -8.21 -8.71
C TRP A 103 -8.73 -8.41 -8.61
N ALA A 104 -8.23 -9.64 -8.74
CA ALA A 104 -6.80 -9.92 -8.70
C ALA A 104 -6.04 -9.21 -9.84
N ALA A 105 -6.62 -9.18 -11.03
CA ALA A 105 -6.08 -8.42 -12.16
C ALA A 105 -6.08 -6.89 -11.91
N GLN A 106 -7.09 -6.37 -11.25
CA GLN A 106 -7.15 -4.96 -10.82
C GLN A 106 -6.07 -4.67 -9.75
N ALA A 107 -5.95 -5.52 -8.74
CA ALA A 107 -4.96 -5.40 -7.68
C ALA A 107 -3.52 -5.38 -8.23
N SER A 108 -3.22 -6.21 -9.23
CA SER A 108 -1.91 -6.26 -9.87
C SER A 108 -1.55 -4.99 -10.65
N ARG A 109 -2.54 -4.21 -11.08
CA ARG A 109 -2.34 -2.92 -11.78
C ARG A 109 -2.33 -1.73 -10.83
N ALA A 110 -3.08 -1.83 -9.73
CA ALA A 110 -3.24 -0.72 -8.78
C ALA A 110 -2.10 -0.61 -7.78
N LEU A 111 -1.47 -1.73 -7.41
CA LEU A 111 -0.37 -1.78 -6.46
C LEU A 111 0.97 -1.93 -7.19
N PRO A 112 2.03 -1.21 -6.76
CA PRO A 112 3.32 -1.26 -7.42
C PRO A 112 4.03 -2.60 -7.21
N GLY A 113 4.71 -3.08 -8.27
CA GLY A 113 5.56 -4.25 -8.23
C GLY A 113 4.84 -5.57 -7.93
N VAL A 114 3.52 -5.63 -8.13
CA VAL A 114 2.75 -6.87 -7.98
C VAL A 114 2.94 -7.73 -9.23
N THR A 115 3.89 -8.64 -9.14
CA THR A 115 4.13 -9.70 -10.14
C THR A 115 3.23 -10.91 -9.89
N ALA A 116 3.18 -11.84 -10.83
CA ALA A 116 2.49 -13.13 -10.65
C ALA A 116 3.00 -13.89 -9.41
N THR A 117 4.29 -13.77 -9.10
CA THR A 117 4.91 -14.38 -7.92
C THR A 117 4.43 -13.71 -6.63
N VAL A 118 4.38 -12.38 -6.58
CA VAL A 118 3.84 -11.65 -5.42
C VAL A 118 2.37 -11.97 -5.22
N LEU A 119 1.61 -12.03 -6.32
CA LEU A 119 0.18 -12.36 -6.29
C LEU A 119 -0.07 -13.78 -5.78
N SER A 120 0.77 -14.76 -6.15
CA SER A 120 0.64 -16.14 -5.68
C SER A 120 1.08 -16.30 -4.22
N ASN A 121 2.23 -15.75 -3.85
CA ASN A 121 2.86 -16.04 -2.57
C ASN A 121 2.37 -15.14 -1.43
N SER A 122 2.12 -13.87 -1.73
CA SER A 122 1.90 -12.85 -0.69
C SER A 122 0.45 -12.38 -0.58
N PHE A 123 -0.41 -12.69 -1.58
CA PHE A 123 -1.84 -12.48 -1.48
C PHE A 123 -2.49 -13.76 -0.99
N TYR A 124 -3.38 -13.64 -0.02
CA TYR A 124 -4.19 -14.78 0.42
C TYR A 124 -5.55 -14.36 0.97
N ILE A 125 -6.47 -15.30 0.95
CA ILE A 125 -7.80 -15.23 1.56
C ILE A 125 -7.95 -16.53 2.35
N CYS A 126 -7.80 -16.46 3.67
CA CYS A 126 -7.75 -17.64 4.53
C CYS A 126 -8.76 -17.56 5.65
N ARG A 127 -9.32 -18.71 6.04
CA ARG A 127 -9.99 -18.78 7.33
C ARG A 127 -8.95 -18.97 8.41
N SER A 128 -9.02 -18.15 9.46
CA SER A 128 -8.05 -18.15 10.53
C SER A 128 -8.73 -17.97 11.88
N LEU A 129 -8.32 -18.75 12.86
CA LEU A 129 -8.74 -18.60 14.26
C LEU A 129 -7.80 -17.66 15.01
N VAL A 130 -6.54 -17.58 14.59
CA VAL A 130 -5.49 -16.79 15.23
C VAL A 130 -4.96 -15.75 14.24
N PRO A 131 -4.83 -14.46 14.63
CA PRO A 131 -4.27 -13.44 13.78
C PRO A 131 -2.84 -13.77 13.33
N GLY A 132 -2.60 -13.73 12.02
CA GLY A 132 -1.26 -13.84 11.44
C GLY A 132 -0.77 -15.26 11.19
N ASP A 133 -1.53 -16.30 11.53
CA ASP A 133 -1.17 -17.70 11.23
C ASP A 133 -1.47 -18.12 9.79
N SER A 134 -2.25 -17.34 9.06
CA SER A 134 -2.75 -17.69 7.72
C SER A 134 -1.67 -17.89 6.66
N GLN A 135 -0.46 -17.37 6.87
CA GLN A 135 0.67 -17.62 5.97
C GLN A 135 1.18 -19.06 6.05
N THR A 136 1.09 -19.69 7.21
CA THR A 136 1.58 -21.04 7.49
C THR A 136 0.47 -22.05 7.66
N ALA A 137 -0.71 -21.59 8.10
CA ALA A 137 -1.87 -22.42 8.46
C ALA A 137 -3.17 -21.83 7.90
N CYS A 138 -3.25 -21.70 6.57
CA CYS A 138 -4.45 -21.22 5.91
C CYS A 138 -5.60 -22.22 6.10
N GLY A 139 -6.61 -21.83 6.89
CA GLY A 139 -7.83 -22.60 7.04
C GLY A 139 -8.67 -22.60 5.77
N THR A 140 -8.99 -23.78 5.26
CA THR A 140 -9.82 -23.97 4.06
C THR A 140 -11.24 -24.42 4.40
N SER A 141 -11.46 -24.90 5.63
CA SER A 141 -12.73 -25.45 6.09
C SER A 141 -13.67 -24.40 6.67
N ASN A 142 -14.97 -24.58 6.46
CA ASN A 142 -16.03 -23.80 7.10
C ASN A 142 -16.17 -24.21 8.57
N THR A 143 -15.35 -23.66 9.43
CA THR A 143 -15.57 -23.78 10.88
C THR A 143 -16.46 -22.62 11.33
N THR A 144 -17.47 -22.95 12.14
CA THR A 144 -18.59 -22.07 12.58
C THR A 144 -18.13 -20.89 13.40
N ASN A 145 -17.03 -20.36 13.42
CA ASN A 145 -16.58 -19.12 14.10
C ASN A 145 -15.26 -18.58 13.52
N SER A 146 -14.81 -19.10 12.37
CA SER A 146 -13.59 -18.62 11.77
C SER A 146 -13.82 -17.28 11.10
N GLU A 147 -12.94 -16.35 11.41
CA GLU A 147 -12.81 -15.11 10.65
C GLU A 147 -12.05 -15.38 9.34
N VAL A 148 -12.32 -14.58 8.34
CA VAL A 148 -11.52 -14.58 7.12
C VAL A 148 -10.46 -13.51 7.26
N GLU A 149 -9.21 -13.92 7.06
CA GLU A 149 -8.06 -13.04 6.98
C GLU A 149 -7.69 -12.85 5.51
N ILE A 150 -7.59 -11.61 5.10
CA ILE A 150 -7.24 -11.21 3.74
C ILE A 150 -5.93 -10.43 3.81
N GLN A 151 -4.97 -10.81 2.99
CA GLN A 151 -3.72 -10.08 2.82
C GLN A 151 -3.53 -9.69 1.37
N VAL A 152 -3.12 -8.46 1.16
CA VAL A 152 -2.60 -7.93 -0.10
C VAL A 152 -1.17 -7.45 0.12
N ALA A 153 -0.37 -7.41 -0.93
CA ALA A 153 1.04 -7.06 -0.85
C ALA A 153 1.47 -6.20 -2.06
N TRP A 154 2.50 -5.40 -1.87
CA TRP A 154 3.14 -4.65 -2.94
C TRP A 154 4.64 -4.59 -2.70
N THR A 155 5.42 -4.32 -3.75
CA THR A 155 6.87 -4.21 -3.61
C THR A 155 7.31 -2.75 -3.70
N VAL A 156 8.32 -2.43 -2.91
CA VAL A 156 8.96 -1.12 -2.82
C VAL A 156 10.46 -1.26 -3.12
N LYS A 157 11.15 -0.16 -3.33
CA LYS A 157 12.58 -0.17 -3.63
C LYS A 157 13.46 -0.40 -2.40
N SER A 158 13.00 0.02 -1.24
CA SER A 158 13.71 -0.09 0.03
C SER A 158 12.74 -0.47 1.14
N SER A 159 13.17 -1.30 2.09
CA SER A 159 12.38 -1.67 3.28
C SER A 159 11.98 -0.44 4.12
N ALA A 160 12.74 0.64 4.05
CA ALA A 160 12.41 1.91 4.73
C ALA A 160 11.16 2.61 4.16
N GLU A 161 10.66 2.18 3.00
CA GLU A 161 9.42 2.68 2.39
C GLU A 161 8.17 1.97 2.92
N CYS A 162 8.31 0.86 3.65
CA CYS A 162 7.22 0.23 4.37
C CYS A 162 7.18 0.72 5.82
N LEU A 163 6.02 1.10 6.32
CA LEU A 163 5.84 1.49 7.72
C LEU A 163 5.72 0.30 8.70
N ASP A 164 6.12 -0.88 8.30
CA ASP A 164 6.17 -2.07 9.16
C ASP A 164 7.58 -2.27 9.70
N PRO A 165 7.81 -2.06 11.02
CA PRO A 165 9.13 -2.19 11.61
C PRO A 165 9.67 -3.64 11.64
N ASN A 166 8.80 -4.63 11.44
CA ASN A 166 9.17 -6.05 11.43
C ASN A 166 9.39 -6.60 10.02
N LEU A 167 9.30 -5.74 9.00
CA LEU A 167 9.43 -6.16 7.62
C LEU A 167 10.86 -6.55 7.30
N VAL A 168 11.04 -7.77 6.84
CA VAL A 168 12.29 -8.26 6.23
C VAL A 168 12.11 -8.28 4.72
N GLY A 169 12.86 -7.42 4.02
CA GLY A 169 12.78 -7.32 2.56
C GLY A 169 12.04 -6.09 2.05
N THR A 170 11.58 -6.15 0.81
CA THR A 170 10.95 -5.02 0.08
C THR A 170 9.47 -5.25 -0.25
N THR A 171 8.83 -6.25 0.34
CA THR A 171 7.42 -6.56 0.13
C THR A 171 6.59 -6.08 1.31
N CYS A 172 5.91 -4.95 1.13
CA CYS A 172 4.96 -4.43 2.11
C CYS A 172 3.67 -5.23 2.06
N THR A 173 3.00 -5.38 3.19
CA THR A 173 1.72 -6.08 3.29
C THR A 173 0.67 -5.25 4.02
N TYR A 174 -0.58 -5.44 3.62
CA TYR A 174 -1.75 -4.98 4.35
C TYR A 174 -2.66 -6.16 4.62
N ARG A 175 -3.11 -6.29 5.87
CA ARG A 175 -3.90 -7.43 6.33
C ARG A 175 -5.09 -6.97 7.13
N ILE A 176 -6.24 -7.59 6.87
CA ILE A 176 -7.44 -7.41 7.69
C ILE A 176 -8.07 -8.75 8.03
N ARG A 177 -8.89 -8.74 9.07
CA ARG A 177 -9.74 -9.86 9.47
C ARG A 177 -11.20 -9.40 9.52
N THR A 178 -12.07 -10.21 8.95
CA THR A 178 -13.50 -9.94 8.93
C THR A 178 -14.30 -11.23 9.11
N ARG A 179 -15.49 -11.13 9.68
CA ARG A 179 -16.44 -12.23 9.71
C ARG A 179 -17.29 -12.18 8.45
N LEU A 180 -17.37 -13.32 7.79
CA LEU A 180 -18.35 -13.56 6.73
C LEU A 180 -19.58 -14.15 7.40
N ARG A 181 -20.72 -13.53 7.19
CA ARG A 181 -22.03 -14.04 7.65
C ARG A 181 -22.51 -15.11 6.71
#